data_8366e8cb1f1e70a8e301a8010fb65a96
#
_entry.id   8366e8cb1f1e70a8e301a8010fb65a96
#
_cell.length_a   1.000
_cell.length_b   1.000
_cell.length_c   1.000
_cell.angle_alpha   90.00
_cell.angle_beta   90.00
_cell.angle_gamma   90.00
#
_symmetry.space_group_name_H-M   'P 1'
#
loop_
_entity.id
_entity.type
_entity.pdbx_description
1 polymer ?
#
loop_
_entity_poly.entity_id
_entity_poly.type
_entity_poly.pdbx_seq_one_letter_code
_entity_poly.pdbx_strand_id
1 'polypeptide(L)'
;MIINGSGVHVAFLKKFQSIIKAESKKGLGFVIIAGGGNTARVYQAAGREFKFTDTELDTVGIAACRINGEFLKAALRGIPGCEVAFGGKPGESSDGIATRHALRISAKSIINISSTAFVYDCDPAKNPEAKKFDALTWKEYRSIVGSKWTPGMHAPFDPTASRLAQKNGKEV
;
A
#
# COMPACT_ATOMS: atom_id res chain seq x y z
N MET A 1 2.34 0.35 9.21
CA MET A 1 1.21 1.23 8.84
C MET A 1 1.43 2.61 9.46
N ILE A 2 1.30 3.70 8.67
CA ILE A 2 1.62 5.07 9.12
C ILE A 2 0.64 5.53 10.19
N ILE A 3 -0.65 5.31 9.97
CA ILE A 3 -1.75 5.64 10.88
C ILE A 3 -2.41 4.36 11.39
N ASN A 4 -2.59 4.25 12.68
CA ASN A 4 -3.37 3.20 13.34
C ASN A 4 -4.60 3.81 14.06
N GLY A 5 -5.32 3.03 14.86
CA GLY A 5 -6.50 3.50 15.58
C GLY A 5 -6.22 4.62 16.60
N SER A 6 -4.98 4.78 17.06
CA SER A 6 -4.55 5.81 18.01
C SER A 6 -3.86 7.02 17.36
N GLY A 7 -3.74 7.06 16.03
CA GLY A 7 -3.09 8.13 15.29
C GLY A 7 -1.80 7.72 14.59
N VAL A 8 -0.81 8.61 14.50
CA VAL A 8 0.47 8.34 13.84
C VAL A 8 1.28 7.32 14.62
N HIS A 9 1.63 6.21 13.99
CA HIS A 9 2.38 5.11 14.63
C HIS A 9 3.89 5.40 14.66
N VAL A 10 4.30 6.33 15.53
CA VAL A 10 5.68 6.86 15.61
C VAL A 10 6.72 5.77 15.83
N ALA A 11 6.44 4.78 16.71
CA ALA A 11 7.39 3.69 16.98
C ALA A 11 7.68 2.86 15.73
N PHE A 12 6.64 2.49 14.96
CA PHE A 12 6.79 1.81 13.68
C PHE A 12 7.62 2.66 12.69
N LEU A 13 7.30 3.93 12.57
CA LEU A 13 7.99 4.83 11.62
C LEU A 13 9.46 5.03 11.95
N LYS A 14 9.83 5.12 13.23
CA LYS A 14 11.24 5.16 13.66
C LYS A 14 11.97 3.86 13.30
N LYS A 15 11.35 2.70 13.53
CA LYS A 15 11.92 1.40 13.15
C LYS A 15 12.06 1.29 11.63
N PHE A 16 11.04 1.68 10.88
CA PHE A 16 11.05 1.71 9.42
C PHE A 16 12.18 2.61 8.88
N GLN A 17 12.29 3.84 9.38
CA GLN A 17 13.38 4.76 9.02
C GLN A 17 14.76 4.13 9.28
N SER A 18 14.95 3.48 10.43
CA SER A 18 16.21 2.82 10.78
C SER A 18 16.57 1.72 9.80
N ILE A 19 15.59 0.90 9.39
CA ILE A 19 15.78 -0.17 8.40
C ILE A 19 16.18 0.43 7.04
N ILE A 20 15.40 1.38 6.53
CA ILE A 20 15.69 2.03 5.24
C ILE A 20 17.07 2.66 5.25
N LYS A 21 17.44 3.35 6.32
CA LYS A 21 18.78 3.97 6.49
C LYS A 21 19.90 2.90 6.50
N ALA A 22 19.70 1.78 7.16
CA ALA A 22 20.68 0.70 7.24
C ALA A 22 20.88 0.04 5.87
N GLU A 23 19.80 -0.27 5.17
CA GLU A 23 19.86 -0.92 3.86
C GLU A 23 20.38 0.03 2.76
N SER A 24 20.04 1.32 2.83
CA SER A 24 20.59 2.34 1.94
C SER A 24 22.13 2.45 2.04
N LYS A 25 22.68 2.32 3.25
CA LYS A 25 24.14 2.27 3.45
C LYS A 25 24.80 1.06 2.79
N LYS A 26 24.06 0.00 2.52
CA LYS A 26 24.52 -1.20 1.78
C LYS A 26 24.36 -1.05 0.25
N GLY A 27 23.96 0.11 -0.23
CA GLY A 27 23.78 0.42 -1.64
C GLY A 27 22.39 0.10 -2.21
N LEU A 28 21.42 -0.26 -1.37
CA LEU A 28 20.03 -0.47 -1.85
C LEU A 28 19.32 0.88 -2.05
N GLY A 29 18.66 1.02 -3.20
CA GLY A 29 17.76 2.14 -3.49
C GLY A 29 16.31 1.77 -3.20
N PHE A 30 15.51 2.76 -2.79
CA PHE A 30 14.10 2.60 -2.44
C PHE A 30 13.24 3.64 -3.12
N VAL A 31 12.14 3.21 -3.72
CA VAL A 31 11.00 4.07 -4.05
C VAL A 31 9.83 3.64 -3.18
N ILE A 32 9.46 4.51 -2.24
CA ILE A 32 8.42 4.23 -1.25
C ILE A 32 7.13 4.89 -1.72
N ILE A 33 6.10 4.10 -1.92
CA ILE A 33 4.77 4.60 -2.33
C ILE A 33 3.88 4.67 -1.09
N ALA A 34 3.47 5.88 -0.75
CA ALA A 34 2.56 6.11 0.37
C ALA A 34 1.10 5.92 -0.06
N GLY A 35 0.40 4.99 0.58
CA GLY A 35 -1.05 4.83 0.44
C GLY A 35 -1.82 5.64 1.49
N GLY A 36 -3.14 5.76 1.29
CA GLY A 36 -4.03 6.51 2.18
C GLY A 36 -4.28 5.83 3.54
N GLY A 37 -4.21 4.50 3.57
CA GLY A 37 -4.33 3.71 4.80
C GLY A 37 -5.63 3.97 5.57
N ASN A 38 -5.55 4.01 6.90
CA ASN A 38 -6.69 4.28 7.75
C ASN A 38 -7.24 5.71 7.58
N THR A 39 -6.37 6.68 7.29
CA THR A 39 -6.78 8.06 7.02
C THR A 39 -7.80 8.11 5.87
N ALA A 40 -7.48 7.49 4.73
CA ALA A 40 -8.41 7.43 3.60
C ALA A 40 -9.72 6.74 3.96
N ARG A 41 -9.65 5.61 4.65
CA ARG A 41 -10.84 4.80 4.98
C ARG A 41 -11.83 5.54 5.88
N VAL A 42 -11.35 6.28 6.88
CA VAL A 42 -12.21 7.07 7.78
C VAL A 42 -12.98 8.13 6.99
N TYR A 43 -12.29 8.90 6.14
CA TYR A 43 -12.95 9.91 5.31
C TYR A 43 -13.86 9.30 4.24
N GLN A 44 -13.45 8.21 3.59
CA GLN A 44 -14.28 7.52 2.59
C GLN A 44 -15.53 6.88 3.21
N ALA A 45 -15.44 6.36 4.44
CA ALA A 45 -16.61 5.86 5.17
C ALA A 45 -17.61 6.99 5.43
N ALA A 46 -17.13 8.12 5.95
CA ALA A 46 -17.98 9.30 6.11
C ALA A 46 -18.58 9.79 4.78
N GLY A 47 -17.78 9.86 3.71
CA GLY A 47 -18.24 10.26 2.38
C GLY A 47 -19.37 9.40 1.83
N ARG A 48 -19.37 8.08 2.14
CA ARG A 48 -20.47 7.18 1.75
C ARG A 48 -21.78 7.54 2.41
N GLU A 49 -21.77 8.00 3.66
CA GLU A 49 -22.98 8.52 4.35
C GLU A 49 -23.53 9.76 3.64
N PHE A 50 -22.64 10.59 3.07
CA PHE A 50 -23.01 11.72 2.22
C PHE A 50 -23.29 11.35 0.75
N LYS A 51 -23.28 10.06 0.41
CA LYS A 51 -23.53 9.55 -0.96
C LYS A 51 -22.53 10.06 -2.00
N PHE A 52 -21.27 10.22 -1.61
CA PHE A 52 -20.21 10.57 -2.54
C PHE A 52 -20.09 9.53 -3.64
N THR A 53 -19.83 9.99 -4.86
CA THR A 53 -19.48 9.15 -5.99
C THR A 53 -18.11 8.48 -5.78
N ASP A 54 -17.82 7.42 -6.51
CA ASP A 54 -16.50 6.74 -6.46
C ASP A 54 -15.37 7.71 -6.79
N THR A 55 -15.57 8.65 -7.71
CA THR A 55 -14.57 9.67 -8.06
C THR A 55 -14.30 10.63 -6.89
N GLU A 56 -15.32 11.03 -6.15
CA GLU A 56 -15.15 11.86 -4.96
C GLU A 56 -14.48 11.09 -3.82
N LEU A 57 -14.86 9.83 -3.61
CA LEU A 57 -14.21 8.95 -2.63
C LEU A 57 -12.73 8.73 -2.97
N ASP A 58 -12.39 8.57 -4.24
CA ASP A 58 -11.00 8.46 -4.70
C ASP A 58 -10.24 9.76 -4.48
N THR A 59 -10.84 10.90 -4.79
CA THR A 59 -10.23 12.22 -4.58
C THR A 59 -9.83 12.42 -3.11
N VAL A 60 -10.73 12.07 -2.19
CA VAL A 60 -10.46 12.09 -0.74
C VAL A 60 -9.35 11.09 -0.37
N GLY A 61 -9.37 9.89 -0.95
CA GLY A 61 -8.33 8.88 -0.76
C GLY A 61 -6.95 9.35 -1.23
N ILE A 62 -6.88 10.04 -2.36
CA ILE A 62 -5.65 10.63 -2.91
C ILE A 62 -5.11 11.73 -2.00
N ALA A 63 -5.99 12.57 -1.43
CA ALA A 63 -5.59 13.58 -0.44
C ALA A 63 -4.97 12.93 0.81
N ALA A 64 -5.53 11.80 1.28
CA ALA A 64 -4.96 11.03 2.37
C ALA A 64 -3.59 10.40 2.01
N CYS A 65 -3.41 9.91 0.78
CA CYS A 65 -2.10 9.46 0.30
C CYS A 65 -1.07 10.60 0.30
N ARG A 66 -1.50 11.80 -0.07
CA ARG A 66 -0.61 12.99 -0.09
C ARG A 66 -0.14 13.35 1.31
N ILE A 67 -1.03 13.44 2.32
CA ILE A 67 -0.61 13.79 3.68
C ILE A 67 0.34 12.73 4.26
N ASN A 68 0.06 11.44 4.04
CA ASN A 68 0.94 10.36 4.47
C ASN A 68 2.30 10.42 3.76
N GLY A 69 2.31 10.73 2.47
CA GLY A 69 3.50 10.83 1.65
C GLY A 69 4.39 12.00 2.04
N GLU A 70 3.82 13.18 2.26
CA GLU A 70 4.59 14.35 2.74
C GLU A 70 5.21 14.09 4.10
N PHE A 71 4.47 13.42 5.00
CA PHE A 71 5.01 13.00 6.29
C PHE A 71 6.21 12.05 6.13
N LEU A 72 6.07 10.99 5.30
CA LEU A 72 7.17 10.05 5.05
C LEU A 72 8.37 10.73 4.38
N LYS A 73 8.13 11.60 3.41
CA LYS A 73 9.19 12.38 2.74
C LYS A 73 10.00 13.19 3.73
N ALA A 74 9.34 13.85 4.69
CA ALA A 74 10.01 14.56 5.77
C ALA A 74 10.75 13.61 6.72
N ALA A 75 10.12 12.50 7.12
CA ALA A 75 10.70 11.52 8.04
C ALA A 75 11.91 10.78 7.46
N LEU A 76 11.98 10.58 6.15
CA LEU A 76 13.06 9.86 5.46
C LEU A 76 14.07 10.80 4.77
N ARG A 77 13.96 12.10 5.02
CA ARG A 77 14.83 13.12 4.43
C ARG A 77 16.30 12.82 4.72
N GLY A 78 17.13 12.98 3.69
CA GLY A 78 18.59 12.82 3.78
C GLY A 78 19.08 11.36 3.77
N ILE A 79 18.19 10.37 3.54
CA ILE A 79 18.62 8.99 3.32
C ILE A 79 18.98 8.83 1.84
N PRO A 80 20.25 8.50 1.50
CA PRO A 80 20.68 8.36 0.10
C PRO A 80 19.89 7.27 -0.63
N GLY A 81 19.55 7.49 -1.89
CA GLY A 81 18.84 6.51 -2.71
C GLY A 81 17.40 6.20 -2.24
N CYS A 82 16.83 7.02 -1.34
CA CYS A 82 15.46 6.86 -0.88
C CYS A 82 14.57 7.99 -1.44
N GLU A 83 13.60 7.61 -2.26
CA GLU A 83 12.58 8.50 -2.81
C GLU A 83 11.21 8.13 -2.23
N VAL A 84 10.37 9.12 -1.94
CA VAL A 84 8.98 8.92 -1.54
C VAL A 84 8.07 9.51 -2.59
N ALA A 85 7.18 8.69 -3.14
CA ALA A 85 6.14 9.10 -4.08
C ALA A 85 4.75 8.79 -3.51
N PHE A 86 3.76 9.54 -3.94
CA PHE A 86 2.38 9.45 -3.50
C PHE A 86 1.45 10.18 -4.47
N GLY A 87 0.15 10.02 -4.26
CA GLY A 87 -0.85 10.61 -5.12
C GLY A 87 -1.34 9.61 -6.16
N GLY A 88 -1.80 10.12 -7.27
CA GLY A 88 -2.44 9.37 -8.34
C GLY A 88 -3.59 10.18 -8.91
N LYS A 89 -4.39 9.53 -9.73
CA LYS A 89 -5.66 10.06 -10.26
C LYS A 89 -6.78 9.09 -9.87
N PRO A 90 -8.03 9.54 -9.84
CA PRO A 90 -9.17 8.67 -9.61
C PRO A 90 -9.13 7.43 -10.51
N GLY A 91 -9.44 6.27 -9.93
CA GLY A 91 -9.32 4.96 -10.58
C GLY A 91 -7.94 4.28 -10.44
N GLU A 92 -7.01 4.87 -9.68
CA GLU A 92 -5.67 4.29 -9.42
C GLU A 92 -5.46 3.99 -7.93
N SER A 93 -5.05 2.76 -7.63
CA SER A 93 -4.60 2.40 -6.28
C SER A 93 -3.13 2.72 -6.06
N SER A 94 -2.71 2.86 -4.78
CA SER A 94 -1.29 2.96 -4.41
C SER A 94 -0.47 1.76 -4.87
N ASP A 95 -1.06 0.55 -4.88
CA ASP A 95 -0.41 -0.67 -5.35
C ASP A 95 -0.18 -0.63 -6.88
N GLY A 96 -1.16 -0.10 -7.63
CA GLY A 96 -1.01 0.14 -9.06
C GLY A 96 0.10 1.14 -9.37
N ILE A 97 0.19 2.22 -8.59
CA ILE A 97 1.27 3.21 -8.69
C ILE A 97 2.61 2.55 -8.37
N ALA A 98 2.71 1.79 -7.27
CA ALA A 98 3.92 1.09 -6.87
C ALA A 98 4.40 0.12 -7.96
N THR A 99 3.47 -0.67 -8.52
CA THR A 99 3.78 -1.61 -9.60
C THR A 99 4.31 -0.89 -10.84
N ARG A 100 3.69 0.20 -11.28
CA ARG A 100 4.18 0.98 -12.43
C ARG A 100 5.55 1.61 -12.17
N HIS A 101 5.78 2.15 -10.96
CA HIS A 101 7.10 2.65 -10.59
C HIS A 101 8.15 1.54 -10.62
N ALA A 102 7.85 0.37 -10.04
CA ALA A 102 8.75 -0.78 -10.05
C ALA A 102 9.12 -1.22 -11.48
N LEU A 103 8.16 -1.22 -12.41
CA LEU A 103 8.42 -1.54 -13.82
C LEU A 103 9.28 -0.47 -14.49
N ARG A 104 8.96 0.82 -14.28
CA ARG A 104 9.68 1.94 -14.89
C ARG A 104 11.15 1.98 -14.50
N ILE A 105 11.49 1.67 -13.26
CA ILE A 105 12.87 1.68 -12.76
C ILE A 105 13.53 0.28 -12.78
N SER A 106 12.87 -0.71 -13.34
CA SER A 106 13.32 -2.11 -13.33
C SER A 106 13.65 -2.61 -11.92
N ALA A 107 12.81 -2.25 -10.93
CA ALA A 107 13.03 -2.64 -9.53
C ALA A 107 13.15 -4.16 -9.41
N LYS A 108 14.07 -4.61 -8.54
CA LYS A 108 14.32 -6.02 -8.27
C LYS A 108 13.11 -6.71 -7.65
N SER A 109 12.41 -6.03 -6.73
CA SER A 109 11.25 -6.56 -6.02
C SER A 109 10.27 -5.43 -5.66
N ILE A 110 9.05 -5.81 -5.39
CA ILE A 110 8.02 -4.96 -4.77
C ILE A 110 7.81 -5.51 -3.36
N ILE A 111 7.78 -4.64 -2.36
CA ILE A 111 7.51 -5.02 -0.97
C ILE A 111 6.25 -4.31 -0.52
N ASN A 112 5.22 -5.07 -0.19
CA ASN A 112 4.01 -4.53 0.38
C ASN A 112 4.07 -4.55 1.92
N ILE A 113 3.95 -3.38 2.54
CA ILE A 113 3.94 -3.25 4.00
C ILE A 113 2.49 -3.08 4.46
N SER A 114 1.96 -4.15 5.02
CA SER A 114 0.56 -4.25 5.47
C SER A 114 0.44 -4.29 7.00
N SER A 115 -0.80 -4.26 7.49
CA SER A 115 -1.12 -4.48 8.91
C SER A 115 -1.09 -5.95 9.31
N THR A 116 -1.10 -6.86 8.36
CA THR A 116 -0.99 -8.30 8.55
C THR A 116 0.34 -8.81 8.02
N ALA A 117 0.91 -9.81 8.70
CA ALA A 117 2.22 -10.36 8.33
C ALA A 117 2.17 -11.25 7.08
N PHE A 118 1.01 -11.77 6.73
CA PHE A 118 0.80 -12.71 5.63
C PHE A 118 -0.48 -12.39 4.88
N VAL A 119 -0.67 -13.02 3.73
CA VAL A 119 -1.98 -13.15 3.09
C VAL A 119 -2.74 -14.30 3.76
N TYR A 120 -4.04 -14.12 3.97
CA TYR A 120 -4.93 -15.10 4.55
C TYR A 120 -6.10 -15.38 3.62
N ASP A 121 -6.75 -16.53 3.78
CA ASP A 121 -7.97 -16.90 3.03
C ASP A 121 -9.18 -16.04 3.40
N CYS A 122 -9.17 -15.46 4.62
CA CYS A 122 -10.16 -14.51 5.09
C CYS A 122 -9.52 -13.53 6.10
N ASP A 123 -10.30 -12.56 6.60
CA ASP A 123 -9.80 -11.58 7.57
C ASP A 123 -9.45 -12.22 8.92
N PRO A 124 -8.16 -12.32 9.30
CA PRO A 124 -7.75 -12.95 10.55
C PRO A 124 -8.21 -12.18 11.81
N ALA A 125 -8.59 -10.91 11.69
CA ALA A 125 -9.16 -10.15 12.80
C ALA A 125 -10.60 -10.56 13.11
N LYS A 126 -11.29 -11.15 12.13
CA LYS A 126 -12.69 -11.62 12.25
C LYS A 126 -12.79 -13.12 12.41
N ASN A 127 -11.81 -13.87 11.92
CA ASN A 127 -11.77 -15.32 11.99
C ASN A 127 -10.40 -15.80 12.50
N PRO A 128 -10.29 -16.25 13.76
CA PRO A 128 -9.04 -16.78 14.33
C PRO A 128 -8.50 -18.02 13.60
N GLU A 129 -9.37 -18.75 12.87
CA GLU A 129 -9.00 -19.95 12.09
C GLU A 129 -8.55 -19.61 10.66
N ALA A 130 -8.38 -18.33 10.34
CA ALA A 130 -7.93 -17.89 9.03
C ALA A 130 -6.58 -18.53 8.68
N LYS A 131 -6.52 -19.18 7.52
CA LYS A 131 -5.31 -19.87 7.05
C LYS A 131 -4.38 -18.88 6.39
N LYS A 132 -3.15 -18.82 6.87
CA LYS A 132 -2.08 -18.04 6.26
C LYS A 132 -1.51 -18.74 5.05
N PHE A 133 -1.02 -17.96 4.10
CA PHE A 133 -0.24 -18.44 2.97
C PHE A 133 1.17 -17.86 3.02
N ASP A 134 2.17 -18.72 2.90
CA ASP A 134 3.57 -18.31 2.81
C ASP A 134 3.95 -17.91 1.36
N ALA A 135 3.28 -18.50 0.38
CA ALA A 135 3.36 -18.13 -1.03
C ALA A 135 2.04 -18.42 -1.75
N LEU A 136 1.72 -17.62 -2.73
CA LEU A 136 0.55 -17.78 -3.60
C LEU A 136 0.92 -17.41 -5.04
N THR A 137 0.38 -18.14 -6.00
CA THR A 137 0.35 -17.64 -7.37
C THR A 137 -0.63 -16.47 -7.48
N TRP A 138 -0.42 -15.60 -8.45
CA TRP A 138 -1.34 -14.49 -8.70
C TRP A 138 -2.78 -14.94 -9.03
N LYS A 139 -2.94 -16.15 -9.59
CA LYS A 139 -4.26 -16.72 -9.85
C LYS A 139 -4.97 -17.11 -8.55
N GLU A 140 -4.28 -17.82 -7.66
CA GLU A 140 -4.77 -18.18 -6.33
C GLU A 140 -5.08 -16.94 -5.50
N TYR A 141 -4.18 -15.96 -5.49
CA TYR A 141 -4.39 -14.70 -4.80
C TYR A 141 -5.71 -14.03 -5.23
N ARG A 142 -5.94 -13.90 -6.56
CA ARG A 142 -7.18 -13.29 -7.05
C ARG A 142 -8.43 -14.11 -6.84
N SER A 143 -8.33 -15.43 -6.61
CA SER A 143 -9.49 -16.23 -6.19
C SER A 143 -9.97 -15.88 -4.79
N ILE A 144 -9.07 -15.37 -3.94
CA ILE A 144 -9.35 -14.91 -2.57
C ILE A 144 -9.91 -13.48 -2.57
N VAL A 145 -9.21 -12.55 -3.21
CA VAL A 145 -9.52 -11.11 -3.11
C VAL A 145 -10.45 -10.58 -4.20
N GLY A 146 -10.76 -11.42 -5.20
CA GLY A 146 -11.56 -11.01 -6.35
C GLY A 146 -10.74 -10.38 -7.48
N SER A 147 -11.45 -9.88 -8.50
CA SER A 147 -10.82 -9.38 -9.72
C SER A 147 -11.02 -7.89 -10.00
N LYS A 148 -11.87 -7.21 -9.24
CA LYS A 148 -12.18 -5.78 -9.41
C LYS A 148 -11.68 -5.00 -8.21
N TRP A 149 -11.09 -3.85 -8.48
CA TRP A 149 -10.75 -2.87 -7.47
C TRP A 149 -11.89 -1.83 -7.33
N THR A 150 -12.12 -1.39 -6.11
CA THR A 150 -13.03 -0.28 -5.80
C THR A 150 -12.39 0.64 -4.75
N PRO A 151 -12.76 1.94 -4.71
CA PRO A 151 -12.27 2.88 -3.72
C PRO A 151 -12.45 2.38 -2.28
N GLY A 152 -11.35 2.38 -1.50
CA GLY A 152 -11.38 1.91 -0.12
C GLY A 152 -11.42 0.39 0.04
N MET A 153 -11.23 -0.38 -1.01
CA MET A 153 -11.10 -1.83 -0.93
C MET A 153 -10.01 -2.24 0.06
N HIS A 154 -10.35 -3.20 0.91
CA HIS A 154 -9.44 -3.75 1.92
C HIS A 154 -8.91 -5.11 1.45
N ALA A 155 -7.91 -5.08 0.58
CA ALA A 155 -7.17 -6.26 0.13
C ALA A 155 -5.69 -6.08 0.45
N PRO A 156 -4.93 -7.17 0.67
CA PRO A 156 -3.49 -7.10 0.87
C PRO A 156 -2.78 -6.39 -0.28
N PHE A 157 -3.18 -6.67 -1.51
CA PHE A 157 -2.67 -6.04 -2.73
C PHE A 157 -3.80 -5.92 -3.76
N ASP A 158 -3.87 -4.81 -4.48
CA ASP A 158 -4.95 -4.53 -5.44
C ASP A 158 -5.02 -5.58 -6.55
N PRO A 159 -6.22 -6.13 -6.85
CA PRO A 159 -6.41 -7.10 -7.94
C PRO A 159 -5.95 -6.60 -9.31
N THR A 160 -6.09 -5.31 -9.60
CA THR A 160 -5.65 -4.71 -10.87
C THR A 160 -4.12 -4.61 -10.92
N ALA A 161 -3.50 -4.18 -9.82
CA ALA A 161 -2.05 -4.18 -9.66
C ALA A 161 -1.47 -5.60 -9.75
N SER A 162 -2.15 -6.60 -9.17
CA SER A 162 -1.75 -8.01 -9.25
C SER A 162 -1.69 -8.55 -10.69
N ARG A 163 -2.64 -8.14 -11.54
CA ARG A 163 -2.61 -8.50 -12.98
C ARG A 163 -1.44 -7.84 -13.69
N LEU A 164 -1.16 -6.57 -13.37
CA LEU A 164 -0.03 -5.86 -13.95
C LEU A 164 1.31 -6.47 -13.52
N ALA A 165 1.45 -6.82 -12.24
CA ALA A 165 2.62 -7.50 -11.71
C ALA A 165 2.83 -8.87 -12.38
N GLN A 166 1.77 -9.70 -12.46
CA GLN A 166 1.82 -10.99 -13.14
C GLN A 166 2.24 -10.89 -14.59
N LYS A 167 1.63 -9.97 -15.37
CA LYS A 167 1.94 -9.78 -16.79
C LYS A 167 3.42 -9.45 -17.02
N ASN A 168 4.09 -8.86 -16.05
CA ASN A 168 5.48 -8.42 -16.14
C ASN A 168 6.43 -9.25 -15.26
N GLY A 169 6.01 -10.44 -14.82
CA GLY A 169 6.84 -11.36 -14.04
C GLY A 169 7.33 -10.79 -12.71
N LYS A 170 6.56 -9.90 -12.08
CA LYS A 170 6.90 -9.31 -10.78
C LYS A 170 6.25 -10.08 -9.64
N GLU A 171 7.04 -10.31 -8.60
CA GLU A 171 6.60 -10.80 -7.29
C GLU A 171 6.43 -9.62 -6.32
N VAL A 172 5.58 -9.83 -5.29
CA VAL A 172 5.28 -8.86 -4.23
C VAL A 172 5.35 -9.53 -2.87
#